data_4a251136575dcc798c2e78d2e6004819
#
_entry.id   4a251136575dcc798c2e78d2e6004819
#
_cell.length_a   1.000
_cell.length_b   1.000
_cell.length_c   1.000
_cell.angle_alpha   90.00
_cell.angle_beta   90.00
_cell.angle_gamma   90.00
#
_symmetry.space_group_name_H-M   'P 1'
#
loop_
_entity.id
_entity.type
_entity.pdbx_description
1 polymer ?
#
loop_
_entity_poly.entity_id
_entity_poly.type
_entity_poly.pdbx_seq_one_letter_code
_entity_poly.pdbx_strand_id
1 'polypeptide(L)'
;MSFRELRGDMDWGLYDPAGHRKYLTEAERTAFINAAKKSDAEVMTLCWVLNETGCRLSEALELTLSHVDFPAGMLIFRSLKKRGAKVHRAVPVSPQLLKAIRRLGENSDTKPLWTWCRMTAYRRVKEVMARAGIHGPHASPKGLRHGFGVAALERGVPLNLLQKWLGHARLSTTAIYGNAVGAEERKMASKMWN
;
A
#
# COMPACT_ATOMS: atom_id res chain seq x y z
N MET A 1 -24.19 4.82 25.26
CA MET A 1 -24.04 4.57 23.83
C MET A 1 -22.82 3.71 23.62
N SER A 2 -22.99 2.47 23.15
CA SER A 2 -21.89 1.55 22.88
C SER A 2 -21.18 1.95 21.60
N PHE A 3 -19.84 1.77 21.56
CA PHE A 3 -19.02 1.95 20.33
C PHE A 3 -19.57 1.19 19.10
N ARG A 4 -20.47 0.23 19.29
CA ARG A 4 -21.19 -0.50 18.24
C ARG A 4 -22.27 0.32 17.53
N GLU A 5 -22.90 1.26 18.18
CA GLU A 5 -24.02 2.06 17.63
C GLU A 5 -23.57 3.20 16.72
N LEU A 6 -22.29 3.61 16.79
CA LEU A 6 -21.71 4.62 15.90
C LEU A 6 -21.23 4.06 14.54
N ARG A 7 -21.33 2.74 14.33
CA ARG A 7 -20.95 2.07 13.08
C ARG A 7 -22.18 1.80 12.21
N GLY A 8 -22.83 2.85 11.72
CA GLY A 8 -23.81 2.71 10.65
C GLY A 8 -23.18 2.06 9.40
N ASP A 9 -23.88 1.10 8.82
CA ASP A 9 -23.69 0.37 7.55
C ASP A 9 -22.66 0.92 6.55
N MET A 10 -21.35 0.76 6.80
CA MET A 10 -20.36 0.96 5.76
C MET A 10 -19.38 -0.21 5.71
N ASP A 11 -19.67 -1.16 4.82
CA ASP A 11 -18.80 -2.29 4.43
C ASP A 11 -17.44 -1.86 3.81
N TRP A 12 -17.10 -0.56 3.88
CA TRP A 12 -15.89 0.07 3.38
C TRP A 12 -14.92 0.52 4.48
N GLY A 13 -15.24 0.22 5.75
CA GLY A 13 -14.44 0.61 6.91
C GLY A 13 -13.09 -0.12 7.00
N LEU A 14 -12.24 0.38 7.90
CA LEU A 14 -10.97 -0.25 8.28
C LEU A 14 -11.15 -1.51 9.15
N TYR A 15 -12.38 -1.81 9.51
CA TYR A 15 -12.76 -2.97 10.31
C TYR A 15 -13.82 -3.80 9.60
N ASP A 16 -13.82 -5.11 9.84
CA ASP A 16 -14.89 -5.98 9.38
C ASP A 16 -16.11 -5.92 10.32
N PRO A 17 -17.24 -6.55 9.96
CA PRO A 17 -18.42 -6.58 10.83
C PRO A 17 -18.17 -7.20 12.21
N ALA A 18 -17.19 -8.10 12.34
CA ALA A 18 -16.79 -8.69 13.61
C ALA A 18 -15.83 -7.80 14.44
N GLY A 19 -15.44 -6.65 13.88
CA GLY A 19 -14.54 -5.70 14.54
C GLY A 19 -13.05 -5.96 14.31
N HIS A 20 -12.66 -6.93 13.47
CA HIS A 20 -11.26 -7.15 13.15
C HIS A 20 -10.76 -6.09 12.16
N ARG A 21 -9.57 -5.55 12.41
CA ARG A 21 -8.95 -4.58 11.50
C ARG A 21 -8.58 -5.22 10.15
N LYS A 22 -8.70 -4.42 9.08
CA LYS A 22 -8.37 -4.80 7.70
C LYS A 22 -7.04 -4.19 7.22
N TYR A 23 -6.24 -3.59 8.09
CA TYR A 23 -4.99 -2.90 7.75
C TYR A 23 -3.81 -3.41 8.57
N LEU A 24 -2.60 -3.30 8.02
CA LEU A 24 -1.36 -3.55 8.76
C LEU A 24 -1.00 -2.32 9.59
N THR A 25 -0.66 -2.52 10.85
CA THR A 25 -0.09 -1.47 11.72
C THR A 25 1.32 -1.10 11.25
N GLU A 26 1.88 -0.02 11.78
CA GLU A 26 3.25 0.40 11.48
C GLU A 26 4.28 -0.67 11.88
N ALA A 27 4.10 -1.31 13.04
CA ALA A 27 4.95 -2.41 13.50
C ALA A 27 4.91 -3.60 12.55
N GLU A 28 3.72 -4.00 12.10
CA GLU A 28 3.57 -5.10 11.14
C GLU A 28 4.15 -4.75 9.75
N ARG A 29 3.99 -3.51 9.30
CA ARG A 29 4.61 -3.05 8.04
C ARG A 29 6.13 -3.09 8.12
N THR A 30 6.70 -2.74 9.26
CA THR A 30 8.14 -2.84 9.52
C THR A 30 8.59 -4.30 9.55
N ALA A 31 7.88 -5.17 10.25
CA ALA A 31 8.15 -6.61 10.29
C ALA A 31 8.06 -7.25 8.89
N PHE A 32 7.04 -6.86 8.11
CA PHE A 32 6.87 -7.31 6.73
C PHE A 32 8.07 -6.96 5.85
N ILE A 33 8.56 -5.71 5.88
CA ILE A 33 9.74 -5.30 5.10
C ILE A 33 11.00 -6.04 5.58
N ASN A 34 11.17 -6.23 6.88
CA ASN A 34 12.32 -6.99 7.42
C ASN A 34 12.29 -8.46 6.98
N ALA A 35 11.11 -9.07 6.89
CA ALA A 35 10.95 -10.41 6.34
C ALA A 35 11.19 -10.45 4.82
N ALA A 36 10.73 -9.41 4.08
CA ALA A 36 10.94 -9.30 2.64
C ALA A 36 12.41 -9.20 2.27
N LYS A 37 13.23 -8.49 3.06
CA LYS A 37 14.69 -8.37 2.86
C LYS A 37 15.42 -9.72 2.86
N LYS A 38 14.82 -10.77 3.43
CA LYS A 38 15.37 -12.13 3.46
C LYS A 38 14.91 -12.99 2.27
N SER A 39 14.16 -12.41 1.32
CA SER A 39 13.69 -13.07 0.09
C SER A 39 14.64 -12.77 -1.09
N ASP A 40 14.39 -13.44 -2.23
CA ASP A 40 15.01 -13.06 -3.49
C ASP A 40 14.70 -11.60 -3.88
N ALA A 41 15.49 -11.06 -4.80
CA ALA A 41 15.39 -9.64 -5.20
C ALA A 41 14.01 -9.28 -5.78
N GLU A 42 13.37 -10.19 -6.51
CA GLU A 42 12.06 -9.96 -7.13
C GLU A 42 10.98 -9.85 -6.07
N VAL A 43 10.91 -10.79 -5.11
CA VAL A 43 9.93 -10.78 -4.01
C VAL A 43 10.17 -9.58 -3.10
N MET A 44 11.41 -9.32 -2.73
CA MET A 44 11.78 -8.16 -1.90
C MET A 44 11.31 -6.86 -2.54
N THR A 45 11.63 -6.65 -3.82
CA THR A 45 11.31 -5.41 -4.52
C THR A 45 9.80 -5.24 -4.70
N LEU A 46 9.04 -6.31 -5.02
CA LEU A 46 7.58 -6.26 -5.08
C LEU A 46 6.96 -5.86 -3.73
N CYS A 47 7.40 -6.51 -2.64
CA CYS A 47 6.93 -6.19 -1.29
C CYS A 47 7.23 -4.74 -0.92
N TRP A 48 8.39 -4.25 -1.31
CA TRP A 48 8.81 -2.88 -1.04
C TRP A 48 7.96 -1.86 -1.81
N VAL A 49 7.74 -2.08 -3.13
CA VAL A 49 6.83 -1.24 -3.94
C VAL A 49 5.45 -1.17 -3.30
N LEU A 50 4.85 -2.30 -2.92
CA LEU A 50 3.53 -2.35 -2.29
C LEU A 50 3.50 -1.58 -0.96
N ASN A 51 4.56 -1.69 -0.15
CA ASN A 51 4.65 -1.04 1.16
C ASN A 51 4.85 0.48 1.06
N GLU A 52 5.67 0.97 0.15
CA GLU A 52 5.97 2.41 0.02
C GLU A 52 4.91 3.19 -0.77
N THR A 53 4.15 2.54 -1.64
CA THR A 53 3.22 3.23 -2.54
C THR A 53 1.76 2.97 -2.24
N GLY A 54 1.45 1.91 -1.52
CA GLY A 54 0.08 1.46 -1.31
C GLY A 54 -0.66 1.12 -2.63
N CYS A 55 0.04 0.88 -3.73
CA CYS A 55 -0.57 0.54 -5.01
C CYS A 55 -1.30 -0.81 -4.95
N ARG A 56 -2.18 -1.07 -5.92
CA ARG A 56 -2.80 -2.39 -6.07
C ARG A 56 -1.78 -3.38 -6.61
N LEU A 57 -1.91 -4.66 -6.21
CA LEU A 57 -1.02 -5.72 -6.70
C LEU A 57 -0.98 -5.80 -8.23
N SER A 58 -2.12 -5.65 -8.90
CA SER A 58 -2.18 -5.64 -10.36
C SER A 58 -1.46 -4.43 -10.98
N GLU A 59 -1.52 -3.27 -10.33
CA GLU A 59 -0.82 -2.06 -10.78
C GLU A 59 0.70 -2.21 -10.63
N ALA A 60 1.16 -2.87 -9.55
CA ALA A 60 2.58 -3.19 -9.38
C ALA A 60 3.09 -4.13 -10.49
N LEU A 61 2.33 -5.17 -10.82
CA LEU A 61 2.72 -6.15 -11.85
C LEU A 61 2.76 -5.57 -13.28
N GLU A 62 2.14 -4.42 -13.53
CA GLU A 62 2.21 -3.70 -14.80
C GLU A 62 3.45 -2.78 -14.91
N LEU A 63 4.23 -2.61 -13.83
CA LEU A 63 5.40 -1.74 -13.85
C LEU A 63 6.51 -2.29 -14.74
N THR A 64 7.07 -1.39 -15.54
CA THR A 64 8.31 -1.57 -16.33
C THR A 64 9.28 -0.46 -15.93
N LEU A 65 10.53 -0.49 -16.38
CA LEU A 65 11.45 0.64 -16.14
C LEU A 65 10.97 1.94 -16.76
N SER A 66 10.24 1.90 -17.88
CA SER A 66 9.64 3.10 -18.51
C SER A 66 8.56 3.77 -17.63
N HIS A 67 8.07 3.11 -16.58
CA HIS A 67 7.18 3.69 -15.57
C HIS A 67 7.93 4.32 -14.38
N VAL A 68 9.26 4.42 -14.44
CA VAL A 68 10.08 4.96 -13.34
C VAL A 68 10.71 6.27 -13.78
N ASP A 69 10.32 7.36 -13.13
CA ASP A 69 11.02 8.63 -13.25
C ASP A 69 12.15 8.69 -12.21
N PHE A 70 13.34 8.26 -12.60
CA PHE A 70 14.50 8.22 -11.71
C PHE A 70 14.96 9.61 -11.23
N PRO A 71 15.01 10.64 -12.09
CA PRO A 71 15.36 12.00 -11.65
C PRO A 71 14.39 12.57 -10.63
N ALA A 72 13.07 12.40 -10.86
CA ALA A 72 12.04 12.91 -9.95
C ALA A 72 11.78 11.98 -8.74
N GLY A 73 12.30 10.75 -8.75
CA GLY A 73 12.08 9.80 -7.66
C GLY A 73 10.65 9.25 -7.60
N MET A 74 10.02 9.01 -8.75
CA MET A 74 8.61 8.66 -8.84
C MET A 74 8.36 7.33 -9.53
N LEU A 75 7.35 6.58 -9.06
CA LEU A 75 6.74 5.48 -9.80
C LEU A 75 5.42 5.95 -10.43
N ILE A 76 5.24 5.66 -11.71
CA ILE A 76 4.07 6.06 -12.50
C ILE A 76 3.16 4.84 -12.65
N PHE A 77 2.01 4.86 -12.00
CA PHE A 77 1.01 3.79 -12.08
C PHE A 77 -0.09 4.14 -13.07
N ARG A 78 -0.43 3.18 -13.91
CA ARG A 78 -1.59 3.27 -14.80
C ARG A 78 -2.83 2.78 -14.08
N SER A 79 -3.86 3.62 -13.98
CA SER A 79 -5.17 3.25 -13.46
C SER A 79 -6.20 3.24 -14.58
N LEU A 80 -6.97 2.17 -14.70
CA LEU A 80 -8.14 2.14 -15.58
C LEU A 80 -9.29 2.86 -14.87
N LYS A 81 -9.73 4.02 -15.38
CA LYS A 81 -10.99 4.63 -14.95
C LYS A 81 -12.16 3.90 -15.59
N LYS A 82 -13.31 3.86 -14.86
CA LYS A 82 -14.61 3.58 -15.47
C LYS A 82 -14.75 4.47 -16.72
N ARG A 83 -15.01 3.90 -17.89
CA ARG A 83 -15.11 4.51 -19.24
C ARG A 83 -13.84 4.43 -20.10
N GLY A 84 -12.87 3.56 -19.78
CA GLY A 84 -11.72 3.28 -20.67
C GLY A 84 -10.61 4.35 -20.71
N ALA A 85 -10.76 5.47 -20.00
CA ALA A 85 -9.70 6.48 -19.94
C ALA A 85 -8.50 5.98 -19.10
N LYS A 86 -7.33 5.95 -19.71
CA LYS A 86 -6.06 5.66 -19.01
C LYS A 86 -5.68 6.89 -18.19
N VAL A 87 -5.61 6.75 -16.87
CA VAL A 87 -5.16 7.82 -15.98
C VAL A 87 -3.88 7.37 -15.30
N HIS A 88 -2.86 8.18 -15.42
CA HIS A 88 -1.58 7.96 -14.75
C HIS A 88 -1.54 8.75 -13.44
N ARG A 89 -0.90 8.17 -12.43
CA ARG A 89 -0.55 8.86 -11.19
C ARG A 89 0.90 8.57 -10.84
N ALA A 90 1.60 9.57 -10.37
CA ALA A 90 2.95 9.46 -9.85
C ALA A 90 2.92 9.37 -8.32
N VAL A 91 3.72 8.47 -7.76
CA VAL A 91 3.90 8.28 -6.32
C VAL A 91 5.38 8.36 -6.00
N PRO A 92 5.81 9.26 -5.09
CA PRO A 92 7.21 9.35 -4.70
C PRO A 92 7.64 8.10 -3.93
N VAL A 93 8.88 7.69 -4.14
CA VAL A 93 9.47 6.52 -3.50
C VAL A 93 10.89 6.80 -3.04
N SER A 94 11.41 5.97 -2.13
CA SER A 94 12.75 6.13 -1.60
C SER A 94 13.84 5.88 -2.66
N PRO A 95 15.01 6.55 -2.55
CA PRO A 95 16.16 6.29 -3.41
C PRO A 95 16.63 4.83 -3.37
N GLN A 96 16.47 4.18 -2.22
CA GLN A 96 16.81 2.78 -2.02
C GLN A 96 15.93 1.86 -2.85
N LEU A 97 14.60 2.13 -2.89
CA LEU A 97 13.67 1.37 -3.73
C LEU A 97 13.97 1.58 -5.21
N LEU A 98 14.25 2.81 -5.65
CA LEU A 98 14.64 3.10 -7.02
C LEU A 98 15.89 2.32 -7.45
N LYS A 99 16.90 2.23 -6.56
CA LYS A 99 18.10 1.43 -6.81
C LYS A 99 17.79 -0.06 -6.96
N ALA A 100 16.89 -0.59 -6.12
CA ALA A 100 16.45 -1.99 -6.21
C ALA A 100 15.70 -2.26 -7.53
N ILE A 101 14.79 -1.38 -7.93
CA ILE A 101 14.04 -1.47 -9.19
C ILE A 101 14.97 -1.42 -10.40
N ARG A 102 15.95 -0.51 -10.41
CA ARG A 102 16.93 -0.39 -11.50
C ARG A 102 17.68 -1.70 -11.71
N ARG A 103 18.17 -2.33 -10.62
CA ARG A 103 18.87 -3.61 -10.69
C ARG A 103 17.97 -4.75 -11.22
N LEU A 104 16.69 -4.74 -10.88
CA LEU A 104 15.74 -5.74 -11.31
C LEU A 104 15.43 -5.63 -12.82
N GLY A 105 15.39 -4.41 -13.35
CA GLY A 105 14.99 -4.11 -14.72
C GLY A 105 16.15 -3.99 -15.73
N GLU A 106 17.39 -4.28 -15.36
CA GLU A 106 18.60 -4.04 -16.16
C GLU A 106 18.55 -4.63 -17.59
N ASN A 107 17.67 -5.58 -17.85
CA ASN A 107 17.62 -6.29 -19.14
C ASN A 107 16.58 -5.74 -20.14
N SER A 108 15.67 -4.84 -19.76
CA SER A 108 14.68 -4.26 -20.69
C SER A 108 13.82 -3.17 -20.03
N ASP A 109 13.68 -2.04 -20.72
CA ASP A 109 12.85 -0.92 -20.26
C ASP A 109 11.34 -1.18 -20.45
N THR A 110 10.96 -2.08 -21.31
CA THR A 110 9.56 -2.31 -21.71
C THR A 110 8.94 -3.58 -21.16
N LYS A 111 9.76 -4.52 -20.68
CA LYS A 111 9.23 -5.74 -20.04
C LYS A 111 8.76 -5.45 -18.63
N PRO A 112 7.66 -6.10 -18.18
CA PRO A 112 7.26 -6.03 -16.77
C PRO A 112 8.40 -6.43 -15.84
N LEU A 113 8.54 -5.71 -14.71
CA LEU A 113 9.55 -6.02 -13.68
C LEU A 113 9.35 -7.41 -13.07
N TRP A 114 8.11 -7.89 -13.08
CA TRP A 114 7.74 -9.23 -12.62
C TRP A 114 6.90 -9.92 -13.69
N THR A 115 7.34 -11.09 -14.11
CA THR A 115 6.64 -11.90 -15.11
C THR A 115 5.54 -12.80 -14.50
N TRP A 116 5.28 -12.66 -13.21
CA TRP A 116 4.34 -13.49 -12.47
C TRP A 116 2.89 -13.14 -12.78
N CYS A 117 2.05 -14.17 -12.83
CA CYS A 117 0.61 -13.93 -12.77
C CYS A 117 0.21 -13.39 -11.37
N ARG A 118 -0.95 -12.74 -11.32
CA ARG A 118 -1.45 -12.12 -10.08
C ARG A 118 -1.55 -13.11 -8.91
N MET A 119 -1.92 -14.37 -9.17
CA MET A 119 -2.03 -15.39 -8.13
C MET A 119 -0.68 -15.75 -7.53
N THR A 120 0.34 -15.92 -8.38
CA THR A 120 1.73 -16.19 -7.93
C THR A 120 2.25 -15.03 -7.08
N ALA A 121 2.12 -13.78 -7.55
CA ALA A 121 2.53 -12.61 -6.79
C ALA A 121 1.80 -12.49 -5.44
N TYR A 122 0.48 -12.73 -5.43
CA TYR A 122 -0.31 -12.75 -4.20
C TYR A 122 0.22 -13.77 -3.20
N ARG A 123 0.49 -15.01 -3.65
CA ARG A 123 1.05 -16.08 -2.80
C ARG A 123 2.41 -15.71 -2.23
N ARG A 124 3.33 -15.16 -3.05
CA ARG A 124 4.65 -14.68 -2.60
C ARG A 124 4.54 -13.62 -1.51
N VAL A 125 3.64 -12.65 -1.67
CA VAL A 125 3.39 -11.63 -0.65
C VAL A 125 2.83 -12.27 0.64
N LYS A 126 1.92 -13.24 0.54
CA LYS A 126 1.37 -13.97 1.69
C LYS A 126 2.44 -14.77 2.43
N GLU A 127 3.37 -15.41 1.73
CA GLU A 127 4.50 -16.13 2.31
C GLU A 127 5.41 -15.18 3.11
N VAL A 128 5.66 -13.96 2.61
CA VAL A 128 6.42 -12.94 3.36
C VAL A 128 5.67 -12.51 4.61
N MET A 129 4.34 -12.29 4.52
CA MET A 129 3.51 -11.95 5.69
C MET A 129 3.55 -13.03 6.76
N ALA A 130 3.43 -14.31 6.35
CA ALA A 130 3.51 -15.43 7.28
C ALA A 130 4.87 -15.48 8.00
N ARG A 131 5.98 -15.28 7.26
CA ARG A 131 7.33 -15.20 7.87
C ARG A 131 7.51 -13.99 8.79
N ALA A 132 6.74 -12.93 8.58
CA ALA A 132 6.71 -11.76 9.46
C ALA A 132 5.80 -11.95 10.69
N GLY A 133 5.16 -13.12 10.86
CA GLY A 133 4.19 -13.38 11.92
C GLY A 133 2.86 -12.64 11.74
N ILE A 134 2.54 -12.19 10.53
CA ILE A 134 1.31 -11.46 10.24
C ILE A 134 0.24 -12.42 9.75
N HIS A 135 -0.83 -12.57 10.53
CA HIS A 135 -1.91 -13.52 10.29
C HIS A 135 -3.29 -12.81 10.36
N GLY A 136 -4.32 -13.45 9.80
CA GLY A 136 -5.69 -12.95 9.85
C GLY A 136 -6.14 -12.22 8.58
N PRO A 137 -7.34 -11.57 8.59
CA PRO A 137 -7.98 -10.98 7.41
C PRO A 137 -7.16 -9.85 6.76
N HIS A 138 -6.40 -9.11 7.57
CA HIS A 138 -5.55 -8.02 7.11
C HIS A 138 -4.24 -8.48 6.47
N ALA A 139 -3.79 -9.72 6.70
CA ALA A 139 -2.57 -10.28 6.11
C ALA A 139 -2.72 -10.48 4.59
N SER A 140 -2.75 -9.39 3.82
CA SER A 140 -2.99 -9.39 2.38
C SER A 140 -2.43 -8.11 1.73
N PRO A 141 -2.18 -8.09 0.39
CA PRO A 141 -1.83 -6.86 -0.31
C PRO A 141 -2.84 -5.72 -0.12
N LYS A 142 -4.14 -6.05 0.07
CA LYS A 142 -5.18 -5.07 0.41
C LYS A 142 -4.95 -4.48 1.79
N GLY A 143 -4.66 -5.32 2.79
CA GLY A 143 -4.38 -4.87 4.15
C GLY A 143 -3.10 -4.03 4.23
N LEU A 144 -2.06 -4.36 3.44
CA LEU A 144 -0.86 -3.55 3.31
C LEU A 144 -1.16 -2.15 2.74
N ARG A 145 -2.01 -2.07 1.69
CA ARG A 145 -2.46 -0.80 1.13
C ARG A 145 -3.28 0.02 2.14
N HIS A 146 -4.16 -0.61 2.92
CA HIS A 146 -4.88 0.08 3.99
C HIS A 146 -3.91 0.59 5.07
N GLY A 147 -2.91 -0.22 5.45
CA GLY A 147 -1.85 0.20 6.37
C GLY A 147 -1.03 1.38 5.85
N PHE A 148 -0.74 1.43 4.54
CA PHE A 148 -0.13 2.61 3.92
C PHE A 148 -1.00 3.86 4.10
N GLY A 149 -2.32 3.75 3.87
CA GLY A 149 -3.25 4.86 4.03
C GLY A 149 -3.30 5.40 5.45
N VAL A 150 -3.40 4.51 6.45
CA VAL A 150 -3.38 4.88 7.88
C VAL A 150 -2.06 5.56 8.24
N ALA A 151 -0.93 4.94 7.91
CA ALA A 151 0.40 5.48 8.22
C ALA A 151 0.69 6.83 7.53
N ALA A 152 0.13 7.06 6.33
CA ALA A 152 0.29 8.34 5.64
C ALA A 152 -0.43 9.47 6.41
N LEU A 153 -1.67 9.24 6.86
CA LEU A 153 -2.40 10.22 7.68
C LEU A 153 -1.73 10.46 9.03
N GLU A 154 -1.26 9.40 9.70
CA GLU A 154 -0.49 9.55 10.96
C GLU A 154 0.74 10.44 10.79
N ARG A 155 1.38 10.41 9.62
CA ARG A 155 2.54 11.25 9.26
C ARG A 155 2.16 12.64 8.76
N GLY A 156 0.86 12.97 8.73
CA GLY A 156 0.38 14.29 8.34
C GLY A 156 0.27 14.50 6.82
N VAL A 157 0.26 13.42 6.03
CA VAL A 157 0.01 13.54 4.57
C VAL A 157 -1.41 14.06 4.35
N PRO A 158 -1.60 15.16 3.61
CA PRO A 158 -2.93 15.67 3.31
C PRO A 158 -3.80 14.66 2.59
N LEU A 159 -5.09 14.61 2.95
CA LEU A 159 -6.03 13.59 2.46
C LEU A 159 -6.18 13.59 0.93
N ASN A 160 -6.15 14.77 0.30
CA ASN A 160 -6.19 14.92 -1.16
C ASN A 160 -4.93 14.36 -1.84
N LEU A 161 -3.77 14.52 -1.21
CA LEU A 161 -2.51 13.96 -1.71
C LEU A 161 -2.50 12.43 -1.57
N LEU A 162 -2.96 11.91 -0.44
CA LEU A 162 -3.15 10.47 -0.23
C LEU A 162 -4.15 9.89 -1.24
N GLN A 163 -5.26 10.59 -1.51
CA GLN A 163 -6.22 10.21 -2.55
C GLN A 163 -5.54 10.06 -3.92
N LYS A 164 -4.71 11.04 -4.30
CA LYS A 164 -3.93 11.02 -5.55
C LYS A 164 -3.00 9.82 -5.60
N TRP A 165 -2.20 9.57 -4.55
CA TRP A 165 -1.25 8.45 -4.50
C TRP A 165 -1.94 7.10 -4.58
N LEU A 166 -3.06 6.92 -3.88
CA LEU A 166 -3.83 5.68 -3.92
C LEU A 166 -4.65 5.52 -5.23
N GLY A 167 -4.90 6.60 -5.97
CA GLY A 167 -5.74 6.57 -7.17
C GLY A 167 -7.20 6.26 -6.86
N HIS A 168 -7.73 6.87 -5.79
CA HIS A 168 -9.15 6.81 -5.46
C HIS A 168 -9.94 7.84 -6.25
N ALA A 169 -11.01 7.41 -6.89
CA ALA A 169 -11.85 8.30 -7.69
C ALA A 169 -12.65 9.30 -6.82
N ARG A 170 -12.95 8.91 -5.57
CA ARG A 170 -13.73 9.72 -4.62
C ARG A 170 -12.92 9.93 -3.34
N LEU A 171 -13.00 11.13 -2.78
CA LEU A 171 -12.32 11.46 -1.53
C LEU A 171 -12.88 10.65 -0.35
N SER A 172 -14.19 10.35 -0.36
CA SER A 172 -14.84 9.49 0.64
C SER A 172 -14.19 8.11 0.77
N THR A 173 -13.67 7.54 -0.34
CA THR A 173 -12.91 6.28 -0.30
C THR A 173 -11.57 6.41 0.44
N THR A 174 -11.02 7.63 0.51
CA THR A 174 -9.77 7.88 1.23
C THR A 174 -10.04 8.29 2.67
N ALA A 175 -11.18 8.95 2.92
CA ALA A 175 -11.59 9.40 4.27
C ALA A 175 -11.69 8.26 5.28
N ILE A 176 -11.92 7.01 4.82
CA ILE A 176 -11.94 5.82 5.70
C ILE A 176 -10.68 5.66 6.56
N TYR A 177 -9.53 6.14 6.08
CA TYR A 177 -8.27 6.04 6.83
C TYR A 177 -8.23 6.93 8.07
N GLY A 178 -9.06 7.98 8.11
CA GLY A 178 -9.28 8.78 9.32
C GLY A 178 -10.09 8.06 10.40
N ASN A 179 -10.68 6.90 10.09
CA ASN A 179 -11.46 6.10 11.04
C ASN A 179 -10.61 5.02 11.76
N ALA A 180 -9.29 5.09 11.66
CA ALA A 180 -8.41 4.26 12.48
C ALA A 180 -8.62 4.63 13.96
N VAL A 181 -8.81 3.63 14.82
CA VAL A 181 -9.07 3.81 16.26
C VAL A 181 -7.99 3.13 17.09
N GLY A 182 -7.88 3.53 18.36
CA GLY A 182 -6.92 2.94 19.29
C GLY A 182 -5.57 3.64 19.27
N ALA A 183 -4.49 2.89 19.10
CA ALA A 183 -3.13 3.43 19.15
C ALA A 183 -2.86 4.44 18.02
N GLU A 184 -3.35 4.17 16.82
CA GLU A 184 -3.19 5.03 15.65
C GLU A 184 -3.93 6.36 15.82
N GLU A 185 -5.17 6.35 16.31
CA GLU A 185 -5.95 7.55 16.61
C GLU A 185 -5.27 8.38 17.71
N ARG A 186 -4.84 7.73 18.80
CA ARG A 186 -4.13 8.38 19.90
C ARG A 186 -2.84 9.06 19.44
N LYS A 187 -2.08 8.41 18.53
CA LYS A 187 -0.87 8.96 17.93
C LYS A 187 -1.16 10.20 17.07
N MET A 188 -2.30 10.22 16.36
CA MET A 188 -2.73 11.43 15.63
C MET A 188 -3.11 12.53 16.61
N ALA A 189 -3.93 12.22 17.63
CA ALA A 189 -4.40 13.18 18.61
C ALA A 189 -3.26 13.79 19.42
N SER A 190 -2.21 13.03 19.74
CA SER A 190 -1.06 13.53 20.52
C SER A 190 -0.32 14.69 19.84
N LYS A 191 -0.41 14.84 18.53
CA LYS A 191 0.14 15.99 17.80
C LYS A 191 -0.57 17.30 18.07
N MET A 192 -1.79 17.25 18.67
CA MET A 192 -2.58 18.42 19.06
C MET A 192 -2.24 18.92 20.48
N TRP A 193 -1.43 18.16 21.23
CA TRP A 193 -1.16 18.46 22.64
C TRP A 193 0.22 19.10 22.88
N ASN A 194 1.01 19.29 21.79
CA ASN A 194 2.35 19.92 21.80
C ASN A 194 2.28 21.35 21.29
#